data_72c0bd4a9373d7a8b1c065cf76a8c590
#
_entry.id   72c0bd4a9373d7a8b1c065cf76a8c590
#
_cell.length_a   1.000
_cell.length_b   1.000
_cell.length_c   1.000
_cell.angle_alpha   90.00
_cell.angle_beta   90.00
_cell.angle_gamma   90.00
#
_symmetry.space_group_name_H-M   'P 1'
#
loop_
_entity.id
_entity.type
_entity.pdbx_description
1 polymer ?
#
loop_
_entity_poly.entity_id
_entity_poly.type
_entity_poly.pdbx_seq_one_letter_code
_entity_poly.pdbx_strand_id
1 'polypeptide(L)' 'LIRCPYYTVYRIDVEHRVETWQDKPFVLMSVVEGEGTLNGTHLKKGDHLILPDGYGKVELQGRMQIIASTI' A
#
# COMPACT_ATOMS: atom_id res chain seq x y z
N LEU A 1 -21.66 6.33 2.65
CA LEU A 1 -20.50 6.24 1.80
C LEU A 1 -20.14 7.61 1.23
N ILE A 2 -18.93 8.02 1.49
CA ILE A 2 -18.46 9.31 0.99
C ILE A 2 -17.63 9.07 -0.28
N ARG A 3 -17.97 9.79 -1.31
CA ARG A 3 -17.24 9.77 -2.57
C ARG A 3 -16.42 11.04 -2.69
N CYS A 4 -15.15 10.88 -2.90
CA CYS A 4 -14.27 12.02 -3.10
C CYS A 4 -13.65 11.90 -4.50
N PRO A 5 -13.91 12.85 -5.39
CA PRO A 5 -13.37 12.78 -6.76
C PRO A 5 -11.86 13.03 -6.81
N TYR A 6 -11.26 13.38 -5.70
CA TYR A 6 -9.86 13.75 -5.66
C TYR A 6 -8.94 12.63 -5.19
N TYR A 7 -9.46 11.44 -4.94
CA TYR A 7 -8.59 10.33 -4.59
C TYR A 7 -9.10 9.02 -5.18
N THR A 8 -8.19 8.09 -5.31
CA THR A 8 -8.45 6.78 -5.87
C THR A 8 -8.14 5.73 -4.81
N VAL A 9 -9.02 4.75 -4.69
CA VAL A 9 -8.83 3.63 -3.78
C VAL A 9 -8.71 2.37 -4.62
N TYR A 10 -7.69 1.56 -4.36
CA TYR A 10 -7.50 0.31 -5.07
C TYR A 10 -6.92 -0.74 -4.14
N ARG A 11 -7.06 -2.00 -4.54
CA ARG A 11 -6.57 -3.12 -3.76
C ARG A 11 -5.34 -3.72 -4.42
N ILE A 12 -4.37 -4.07 -3.60
CA ILE A 12 -3.16 -4.76 -4.03
C ILE A 12 -3.13 -6.12 -3.36
N ASP A 13 -3.06 -7.18 -4.17
CA ASP A 13 -2.92 -8.53 -3.66
C ASP A 13 -1.46 -8.94 -3.83
N VAL A 14 -0.77 -9.18 -2.73
CA VAL A 14 0.61 -9.62 -2.73
C VAL A 14 0.61 -11.11 -2.42
N GLU A 15 1.17 -11.93 -3.32
CA GLU A 15 1.27 -13.37 -3.11
C GLU A 15 2.69 -13.82 -2.82
N HIS A 16 3.65 -13.21 -3.47
CA HIS A 16 5.07 -13.50 -3.27
C HIS A 16 5.84 -12.21 -3.15
N ARG A 17 5.83 -11.44 -4.23
CA ARG A 17 6.57 -10.20 -4.33
C ARG A 17 5.90 -9.31 -5.35
N VAL A 18 5.75 -8.04 -5.01
CA VAL A 18 5.22 -7.03 -5.91
C VAL A 18 6.14 -5.82 -5.82
N GLU A 19 6.57 -5.33 -6.98
CA GLU A 19 7.33 -4.11 -7.06
C GLU A 19 6.46 -3.06 -7.74
N THR A 20 6.44 -1.87 -7.16
CA THR A 20 5.69 -0.77 -7.73
C THR A 20 6.46 0.52 -7.51
N TRP A 21 6.01 1.58 -8.15
CA TRP A 21 6.66 2.88 -8.05
C TRP A 21 5.65 3.89 -7.52
N GLN A 22 6.03 4.60 -6.48
CA GLN A 22 5.19 5.61 -5.87
C GLN A 22 5.57 6.98 -6.43
N ASP A 23 4.72 7.51 -7.30
CA ASP A 23 4.93 8.83 -7.92
C ASP A 23 3.79 9.81 -7.61
N LYS A 24 2.91 9.42 -6.69
CA LYS A 24 1.81 10.28 -6.27
C LYS A 24 2.24 11.18 -5.12
N PRO A 25 1.47 12.25 -4.82
CA PRO A 25 1.79 13.09 -3.67
C PRO A 25 1.87 12.32 -2.37
N PHE A 26 0.99 11.36 -2.16
CA PHE A 26 1.12 10.42 -1.06
C PHE A 26 0.21 9.22 -1.31
N VAL A 27 0.49 8.12 -0.64
CA VAL A 27 -0.34 6.92 -0.71
C VAL A 27 -0.55 6.43 0.70
N LEU A 28 -1.81 6.22 1.05
CA LEU A 28 -2.20 5.60 2.31
C LEU A 28 -2.42 4.12 2.05
N MET A 29 -1.78 3.28 2.83
CA MET A 29 -1.93 1.83 2.69
C MET A 29 -2.42 1.22 3.99
N SER A 30 -3.33 0.27 3.87
CA SER A 30 -3.86 -0.47 5.01
C SER A 30 -3.80 -1.95 4.70
N VAL A 31 -3.16 -2.72 5.55
CA VAL A 31 -3.11 -4.17 5.40
C VAL A 31 -4.40 -4.74 5.96
N VAL A 32 -5.22 -5.33 5.10
CA VAL A 32 -6.53 -5.83 5.50
C VAL A 32 -6.51 -7.34 5.74
N GLU A 33 -5.51 -8.04 5.23
CA GLU A 33 -5.41 -9.48 5.42
C GLU A 33 -3.96 -9.92 5.22
N GLY A 34 -3.52 -10.92 5.99
CA GLY A 34 -2.20 -11.50 5.83
C GLY A 34 -1.09 -10.68 6.46
N GLU A 35 0.13 -10.97 6.05
CA GLU A 35 1.30 -10.25 6.53
C GLU A 35 2.42 -10.33 5.50
N GLY A 36 3.38 -9.44 5.63
CA GLY A 36 4.52 -9.38 4.72
C GLY A 36 5.43 -8.23 5.08
N THR A 37 6.19 -7.75 4.10
CA THR A 37 7.09 -6.63 4.31
C THR A 37 6.94 -5.61 3.19
N LEU A 38 7.23 -4.37 3.53
CA LEU A 38 7.31 -3.27 2.58
C LEU A 38 8.69 -2.64 2.75
N ASN A 39 9.54 -2.82 1.74
CA ASN A 39 10.93 -2.34 1.77
C ASN A 39 11.65 -2.77 3.05
N GLY A 40 11.39 -3.99 3.50
CA GLY A 40 12.02 -4.53 4.69
C GLY A 40 11.29 -4.25 6.00
N THR A 41 10.25 -3.43 5.97
CA THR A 41 9.46 -3.13 7.16
C THR A 41 8.32 -4.12 7.27
N HIS A 42 8.24 -4.84 8.40
CA HIS A 42 7.22 -5.85 8.59
C HIS A 42 5.84 -5.22 8.73
N LEU A 43 4.88 -5.79 8.00
CA LEU A 43 3.49 -5.37 8.04
C LEU A 43 2.61 -6.57 8.35
N LYS A 44 1.54 -6.33 9.06
CA LYS A 44 0.57 -7.36 9.41
C LYS A 44 -0.84 -6.81 9.30
N LYS A 45 -1.81 -7.68 9.39
CA LYS A 45 -3.22 -7.29 9.36
C LYS A 45 -3.50 -6.21 10.40
N GLY A 46 -4.13 -5.14 9.96
CA GLY A 46 -4.45 -4.01 10.81
C GLY A 46 -3.43 -2.89 10.78
N ASP A 47 -2.29 -3.11 10.15
CA ASP A 47 -1.29 -2.06 10.03
C ASP A 47 -1.67 -1.04 8.96
N HIS A 48 -1.34 0.20 9.25
CA HIS A 48 -1.57 1.31 8.32
C HIS A 48 -0.27 2.07 8.15
N LEU A 49 -0.03 2.55 6.94
CA LEU A 49 1.16 3.34 6.69
C LEU A 49 0.88 4.37 5.61
N ILE A 50 1.76 5.36 5.56
CA ILE A 50 1.68 6.44 4.58
C ILE A 50 3.00 6.48 3.84
N LEU A 51 2.92 6.47 2.51
CA LEU A 51 4.08 6.66 1.65
C LEU A 51 4.10 8.12 1.20
N PRO A 52 5.12 8.87 1.57
CA PRO A 52 5.17 10.29 1.23
C PRO A 52 5.48 10.52 -0.24
N ASP A 53 5.33 11.77 -0.67
CA ASP A 53 5.69 12.19 -2.00
C ASP A 53 7.16 11.87 -2.27
N GLY A 54 7.42 11.35 -3.47
CA GLY A 54 8.78 11.04 -3.85
C GLY A 54 9.37 9.81 -3.21
N TYR A 55 8.54 8.96 -2.62
CA TYR A 55 9.02 7.74 -1.98
C TYR A 55 9.82 6.85 -2.94
N GLY A 56 9.37 6.78 -4.19
CA GLY A 56 10.06 6.02 -5.20
C GLY A 56 9.65 4.57 -5.24
N LYS A 57 10.65 3.67 -5.32
CA LYS A 57 10.39 2.25 -5.45
C LYS A 57 9.80 1.66 -4.17
N VAL A 58 8.74 0.90 -4.33
CA VAL A 58 8.08 0.17 -3.25
C VAL A 58 8.15 -1.31 -3.56
N GLU A 59 8.72 -2.09 -2.66
CA GLU A 59 8.82 -3.53 -2.81
C GLU A 59 8.02 -4.21 -1.70
N LEU A 60 7.00 -4.96 -2.11
CA LEU A 60 6.12 -5.67 -1.19
C LEU A 60 6.41 -7.15 -1.29
N GLN A 61 6.62 -7.80 -0.17
CA GLN A 61 6.90 -9.24 -0.12
C GLN A 61 6.01 -9.91 0.92
N GLY A 62 5.73 -11.18 0.70
CA GLY A 62 4.92 -11.99 1.59
C GLY A 62 3.56 -12.30 0.99
N ARG A 63 2.58 -12.51 1.85
CA ARG A 63 1.21 -12.80 1.42
C ARG A 63 0.28 -11.89 2.19
N MET A 64 -0.25 -10.90 1.51
CA MET A 64 -1.13 -9.93 2.15
C MET A 64 -2.01 -9.24 1.13
N GLN A 65 -3.10 -8.69 1.62
CA GLN A 65 -3.98 -7.83 0.83
C GLN A 65 -3.92 -6.42 1.42
N ILE A 66 -3.73 -5.47 0.56
CA ILE A 66 -3.56 -4.08 0.96
C ILE A 66 -4.59 -3.23 0.22
N ILE A 67 -5.22 -2.33 0.94
CA ILE A 67 -6.05 -1.30 0.34
C ILE A 67 -5.22 -0.03 0.30
N ALA A 68 -5.04 0.50 -0.88
CA ALA A 68 -4.25 1.71 -1.09
C ALA A 68 -5.18 2.84 -1.51
N SER A 69 -4.90 4.01 -1.00
CA SER A 69 -5.65 5.21 -1.33
C SER A 69 -4.66 6.30 -1.68
N THR A 70 -4.90 6.98 -2.79
CA THR A 70 -4.01 8.03 -3.28
C THR A 70 -4.81 9.14 -3.93
N ILE A 71 -4.22 10.30 -3.96
CA ILE A 71 -4.82 11.47 -4.61
C ILE A 71 -4.38 11.54 -6.07
#